data_5b1922c52ac54799f3c0f76abb310588
#
_entry.id   5b1922c52ac54799f3c0f76abb310588
#
_cell.length_a   1.000
_cell.length_b   1.000
_cell.length_c   1.000
_cell.angle_alpha   90.00
_cell.angle_beta   90.00
_cell.angle_gamma   90.00
#
_symmetry.space_group_name_H-M   'P 1'
#
loop_
_entity.id
_entity.type
_entity.pdbx_description
1 polymer ?
#
loop_
_entity_poly.entity_id
_entity_poly.type
_entity_poly.pdbx_seq_one_letter_code
_entity_poly.pdbx_strand_id
1 'polypeptide(L)'
;MLFVGLILLPYIPIHPFFIKLLLALSLSGSVQLLLNLLFKRNKYPINFIQKFDICVRYLLFSFTFLILLPFVNGVYEQSIILTLIILIWVNDSFAFFVGKNLGKRKLFESVSPKKTIEGFFGGVLFSLIAAFILSYFCDFLSLTNLIVISLIASILGTAGDLVESKFKRQANTKDSGTIMPGHGGILDRLDSLLFVAPFVYLYIHYLI
;
A
#
# COMPACT_ATOMS: atom_id res chain seq x y z
N MET A 1 11.63 -4.66 -21.08
CA MET A 1 10.40 -5.23 -21.69
C MET A 1 9.22 -5.31 -20.72
N LEU A 2 9.33 -5.86 -19.52
CA LEU A 2 8.20 -5.93 -18.54
C LEU A 2 7.59 -4.57 -18.21
N PHE A 3 8.38 -3.53 -18.01
CA PHE A 3 7.91 -2.17 -17.71
C PHE A 3 7.10 -1.53 -18.84
N VAL A 4 7.50 -1.74 -20.09
CA VAL A 4 6.77 -1.22 -21.26
C VAL A 4 5.41 -1.91 -21.40
N GLY A 5 5.37 -3.22 -21.15
CA GLY A 5 4.13 -3.99 -21.12
C GLY A 5 3.14 -3.49 -20.04
N LEU A 6 3.63 -3.15 -18.85
CA LEU A 6 2.80 -2.61 -17.77
C LEU A 6 2.22 -1.22 -18.09
N ILE A 7 3.01 -0.35 -18.73
CA ILE A 7 2.55 1.00 -19.15
C ILE A 7 1.48 0.92 -20.24
N LEU A 8 1.53 -0.10 -21.10
CA LEU A 8 0.55 -0.29 -22.18
C LEU A 8 -0.74 -0.99 -21.71
N LEU A 9 -0.76 -1.57 -20.51
CA LEU A 9 -1.91 -2.31 -19.97
C LEU A 9 -3.24 -1.55 -20.03
N PRO A 10 -3.33 -0.24 -19.70
CA PRO A 10 -4.59 0.51 -19.75
C PRO A 10 -5.18 0.64 -21.16
N TYR A 11 -4.34 0.51 -22.19
CA TYR A 11 -4.72 0.66 -23.60
C TYR A 11 -5.01 -0.67 -24.30
N ILE A 12 -4.77 -1.80 -23.61
CA ILE A 12 -5.08 -3.13 -24.13
C ILE A 12 -6.50 -3.50 -23.71
N PRO A 13 -7.40 -3.90 -24.63
CA PRO A 13 -8.74 -4.34 -24.30
C PRO A 13 -8.69 -5.70 -23.58
N ILE A 14 -8.43 -5.67 -22.27
CA ILE A 14 -8.42 -6.87 -21.43
C ILE A 14 -9.85 -7.18 -21.03
N HIS A 15 -10.27 -8.44 -21.26
CA HIS A 15 -11.60 -8.87 -20.86
C HIS A 15 -11.79 -8.70 -19.34
N PRO A 16 -12.90 -8.11 -18.87
CA PRO A 16 -13.13 -7.78 -17.44
C PRO A 16 -12.94 -8.96 -16.49
N PHE A 17 -13.19 -10.17 -16.96
CA PHE A 17 -12.97 -11.40 -16.19
C PHE A 17 -11.50 -11.55 -15.73
N PHE A 18 -10.53 -11.28 -16.63
CA PHE A 18 -9.11 -11.39 -16.29
C PHE A 18 -8.67 -10.34 -15.26
N ILE A 19 -9.20 -9.11 -15.38
CA ILE A 19 -8.92 -8.05 -14.40
C ILE A 19 -9.44 -8.45 -13.02
N LYS A 20 -10.68 -8.98 -12.94
CA LYS A 20 -11.26 -9.48 -11.68
C LYS A 20 -10.46 -10.64 -11.10
N LEU A 21 -10.01 -11.57 -11.94
CA LEU A 21 -9.18 -12.70 -11.52
C LEU A 21 -7.84 -12.23 -10.96
N LEU A 22 -7.14 -11.32 -11.65
CA LEU A 22 -5.87 -10.75 -11.18
C LEU A 22 -6.07 -9.99 -9.87
N LEU A 23 -7.16 -9.24 -9.73
CA LEU A 23 -7.51 -8.53 -8.51
C LEU A 23 -7.71 -9.50 -7.34
N ALA A 24 -8.50 -10.55 -7.54
CA ALA A 24 -8.72 -11.57 -6.52
C ALA A 24 -7.40 -12.25 -6.10
N LEU A 25 -6.51 -12.54 -7.04
CA LEU A 25 -5.19 -13.11 -6.75
C LEU A 25 -4.29 -12.12 -5.98
N SER A 26 -4.27 -10.85 -6.35
CA SER A 26 -3.52 -9.80 -5.63
C SER A 26 -4.04 -9.62 -4.21
N LEU A 27 -5.34 -9.47 -4.04
CA LEU A 27 -5.98 -9.33 -2.72
C LEU A 27 -5.72 -10.56 -1.84
N SER A 28 -5.86 -11.77 -2.39
CA SER A 28 -5.56 -13.00 -1.65
C SER A 28 -4.10 -13.07 -1.19
N GLY A 29 -3.15 -12.61 -2.04
CA GLY A 29 -1.75 -12.49 -1.69
C GLY A 29 -1.51 -11.52 -0.54
N SER A 30 -2.09 -10.32 -0.61
CA SER A 30 -1.98 -9.30 0.43
C SER A 30 -2.60 -9.76 1.76
N VAL A 31 -3.78 -10.37 1.73
CA VAL A 31 -4.44 -10.95 2.92
C VAL A 31 -3.60 -12.07 3.52
N GLN A 32 -3.05 -12.96 2.70
CA GLN A 32 -2.16 -14.02 3.18
C GLN A 32 -0.91 -13.47 3.89
N LEU A 33 -0.32 -12.39 3.35
CA LEU A 33 0.84 -11.73 3.99
C LEU A 33 0.44 -11.08 5.32
N LEU A 34 -0.72 -10.44 5.36
CA LEU A 34 -1.25 -9.85 6.60
C LEU A 34 -1.51 -10.91 7.66
N LEU A 35 -2.14 -12.03 7.31
CA LEU A 35 -2.36 -13.14 8.24
C LEU A 35 -1.03 -13.74 8.74
N ASN A 36 -0.02 -13.86 7.87
CA ASN A 36 1.31 -14.28 8.27
C ASN A 36 2.01 -13.27 9.20
N LEU A 37 1.77 -11.97 9.00
CA LEU A 37 2.28 -10.94 9.90
C LEU A 37 1.66 -11.08 11.30
N LEU A 38 0.34 -11.22 11.38
CA LEU A 38 -0.42 -11.20 12.63
C LEU A 38 -0.30 -12.50 13.43
N PHE A 39 -0.37 -13.66 12.76
CA PHE A 39 -0.56 -14.95 13.43
C PHE A 39 0.65 -15.88 13.39
N LYS A 40 1.57 -15.71 12.46
CA LYS A 40 2.74 -16.60 12.31
C LYS A 40 4.02 -15.90 12.73
N ARG A 41 4.63 -16.44 13.83
CA ARG A 41 6.00 -16.06 14.25
C ARG A 41 7.09 -16.65 13.36
N ASN A 42 6.78 -17.68 12.55
CA ASN A 42 7.74 -18.41 11.73
C ASN A 42 8.15 -17.61 10.48
N LYS A 43 9.35 -17.95 9.97
CA LYS A 43 9.85 -17.40 8.70
C LYS A 43 8.90 -17.78 7.56
N TYR A 44 8.46 -16.80 6.79
CA TYR A 44 7.68 -16.96 5.57
C TYR A 44 8.01 -15.79 4.62
N PRO A 45 8.37 -16.01 3.37
CA PRO A 45 8.46 -17.29 2.65
C PRO A 45 9.71 -18.11 2.99
N ILE A 46 9.61 -19.43 2.96
CA ILE A 46 10.74 -20.34 3.21
C ILE A 46 11.29 -20.86 1.88
N ASN A 47 10.42 -21.40 1.02
CA ASN A 47 10.76 -22.07 -0.22
C ASN A 47 10.77 -21.11 -1.42
N PHE A 48 11.48 -21.48 -2.49
CA PHE A 48 11.53 -20.72 -3.74
C PHE A 48 10.13 -20.47 -4.33
N ILE A 49 9.25 -21.48 -4.32
CA ILE A 49 7.87 -21.35 -4.83
C ILE A 49 7.09 -20.26 -4.08
N GLN A 50 7.21 -20.21 -2.75
CA GLN A 50 6.54 -19.19 -1.93
C GLN A 50 7.11 -17.79 -2.19
N LYS A 51 8.42 -17.67 -2.42
CA LYS A 51 9.06 -16.39 -2.77
C LYS A 51 8.57 -15.90 -4.13
N PHE A 52 8.50 -16.82 -5.11
CA PHE A 52 8.00 -16.51 -6.44
C PHE A 52 6.51 -16.11 -6.41
N ASP A 53 5.68 -16.86 -5.67
CA ASP A 53 4.26 -16.55 -5.48
C ASP A 53 4.03 -15.15 -4.88
N ILE A 54 4.80 -14.76 -3.85
CA ILE A 54 4.76 -13.40 -3.29
C ILE A 54 5.20 -12.37 -4.34
N CYS A 55 6.29 -12.62 -5.05
CA CYS A 55 6.77 -11.70 -6.08
C CYS A 55 5.69 -11.43 -7.13
N VAL A 56 4.98 -12.45 -7.57
CA VAL A 56 3.92 -12.30 -8.57
C VAL A 56 2.68 -11.66 -7.99
N ARG A 57 2.11 -12.23 -6.92
CA ARG A 57 0.80 -11.79 -6.40
C ARG A 57 0.85 -10.46 -5.65
N TYR A 58 1.91 -10.25 -4.86
CA TYR A 58 2.04 -9.02 -4.07
C TYR A 58 2.74 -7.91 -4.86
N LEU A 59 3.83 -8.20 -5.58
CA LEU A 59 4.62 -7.15 -6.23
C LEU A 59 4.08 -6.84 -7.64
N LEU A 60 4.06 -7.83 -8.55
CA LEU A 60 3.67 -7.60 -9.95
C LEU A 60 2.20 -7.16 -10.07
N PHE A 61 1.28 -7.86 -9.41
CA PHE A 61 -0.14 -7.51 -9.53
C PHE A 61 -0.48 -6.20 -8.81
N SER A 62 0.19 -5.89 -7.68
CA SER A 62 0.00 -4.58 -7.03
C SER A 62 0.50 -3.43 -7.89
N PHE A 63 1.64 -3.58 -8.57
CA PHE A 63 2.08 -2.59 -9.57
C PHE A 63 1.10 -2.45 -10.73
N THR A 64 0.52 -3.56 -11.20
CA THR A 64 -0.52 -3.52 -12.23
C THR A 64 -1.70 -2.68 -11.78
N PHE A 65 -2.21 -2.90 -10.58
CA PHE A 65 -3.34 -2.13 -10.05
C PHE A 65 -2.99 -0.68 -9.74
N LEU A 66 -1.76 -0.39 -9.33
CA LEU A 66 -1.29 0.97 -9.16
C LEU A 66 -1.31 1.76 -10.48
N ILE A 67 -0.92 1.12 -11.60
CA ILE A 67 -0.96 1.72 -12.93
C ILE A 67 -2.40 1.87 -13.45
N LEU A 68 -3.25 0.88 -13.21
CA LEU A 68 -4.65 0.90 -13.64
C LEU A 68 -5.54 1.83 -12.79
N LEU A 69 -5.13 2.13 -11.56
CA LEU A 69 -5.91 2.88 -10.58
C LEU A 69 -6.47 4.22 -11.11
N PRO A 70 -5.70 5.09 -11.79
CA PRO A 70 -6.20 6.36 -12.28
C PRO A 70 -7.08 6.27 -13.54
N PHE A 71 -7.22 5.08 -14.17
CA PHE A 71 -8.01 4.92 -15.38
C PHE A 71 -9.43 4.48 -15.05
N VAL A 72 -10.33 5.43 -14.85
CA VAL A 72 -11.74 5.17 -14.53
C VAL A 72 -12.60 5.40 -15.78
N ASN A 73 -13.38 4.41 -16.20
CA ASN A 73 -14.23 4.47 -17.40
C ASN A 73 -13.47 4.90 -18.67
N GLY A 74 -12.19 4.52 -18.79
CA GLY A 74 -11.34 4.85 -19.93
C GLY A 74 -10.76 6.27 -19.92
N VAL A 75 -11.02 7.06 -18.86
CA VAL A 75 -10.45 8.40 -18.68
C VAL A 75 -9.37 8.35 -17.60
N TYR A 76 -8.27 9.08 -17.81
CA TYR A 76 -7.18 9.19 -16.84
C TYR A 76 -7.46 10.30 -15.83
N GLU A 77 -7.72 9.91 -14.58
CA GLU A 77 -7.97 10.81 -13.46
C GLU A 77 -6.75 10.90 -12.53
N GLN A 78 -5.92 11.90 -12.78
CA GLN A 78 -4.70 12.13 -11.99
C GLN A 78 -4.95 12.40 -10.51
N SER A 79 -6.11 12.95 -10.16
CA SER A 79 -6.52 13.28 -8.78
C SER A 79 -6.52 12.05 -7.88
N ILE A 80 -6.81 10.86 -8.40
CA ILE A 80 -6.87 9.61 -7.63
C ILE A 80 -5.48 9.25 -7.09
N ILE A 81 -4.48 9.21 -7.97
CA ILE A 81 -3.12 8.82 -7.58
C ILE A 81 -2.47 9.86 -6.66
N LEU A 82 -2.68 11.14 -6.95
CA LEU A 82 -2.18 12.24 -6.11
C LEU A 82 -2.79 12.20 -4.72
N THR A 83 -4.11 12.02 -4.63
CA THR A 83 -4.84 11.86 -3.37
C THR A 83 -4.26 10.69 -2.55
N LEU A 84 -4.08 9.53 -3.17
CA LEU A 84 -3.56 8.36 -2.49
C LEU A 84 -2.15 8.59 -1.94
N ILE A 85 -1.26 9.17 -2.73
CA ILE A 85 0.11 9.50 -2.31
C ILE A 85 0.10 10.49 -1.15
N ILE A 86 -0.70 11.56 -1.23
CA ILE A 86 -0.79 12.57 -0.16
C ILE A 86 -1.30 11.94 1.13
N LEU A 87 -2.35 11.13 1.07
CA LEU A 87 -2.93 10.47 2.26
C LEU A 87 -1.94 9.53 2.94
N ILE A 88 -1.17 8.75 2.17
CA ILE A 88 -0.12 7.87 2.71
C ILE A 88 1.00 8.71 3.34
N TRP A 89 1.49 9.75 2.67
CA TRP A 89 2.56 10.59 3.21
C TRP A 89 2.16 11.34 4.48
N VAL A 90 0.93 11.84 4.54
CA VAL A 90 0.39 12.48 5.76
C VAL A 90 0.30 11.45 6.87
N ASN A 91 -0.27 10.25 6.59
CA ASN A 91 -0.34 9.18 7.57
C ASN A 91 1.04 8.84 8.16
N ASP A 92 2.04 8.60 7.32
CA ASP A 92 3.36 8.17 7.76
C ASP A 92 4.10 9.28 8.52
N SER A 93 4.00 10.52 8.04
CA SER A 93 4.62 11.67 8.69
C SER A 93 4.05 11.91 10.09
N PHE A 94 2.72 11.92 10.22
CA PHE A 94 2.08 12.15 11.50
C PHE A 94 2.12 10.93 12.41
N ALA A 95 2.10 9.71 11.88
CA ALA A 95 2.36 8.52 12.66
C ALA A 95 3.77 8.55 13.31
N PHE A 96 4.76 9.03 12.58
CA PHE A 96 6.10 9.24 13.12
C PHE A 96 6.11 10.36 14.17
N PHE A 97 5.49 11.52 13.87
CA PHE A 97 5.50 12.69 14.76
C PHE A 97 4.80 12.40 16.10
N VAL A 98 3.60 11.85 16.04
CA VAL A 98 2.82 11.47 17.23
C VAL A 98 3.50 10.33 17.97
N GLY A 99 3.98 9.32 17.24
CA GLY A 99 4.67 8.17 17.82
C GLY A 99 5.97 8.53 18.54
N LYS A 100 6.71 9.53 18.04
CA LYS A 100 7.94 10.04 18.68
C LYS A 100 7.63 10.80 19.97
N ASN A 101 6.59 11.62 19.98
CA ASN A 101 6.29 12.54 21.09
C ASN A 101 5.36 11.92 22.16
N LEU A 102 4.38 11.13 21.74
CA LEU A 102 3.34 10.58 22.60
C LEU A 102 3.34 9.04 22.68
N GLY A 103 4.18 8.38 21.89
CA GLY A 103 4.20 6.92 21.80
C GLY A 103 4.68 6.24 23.08
N LYS A 104 3.84 5.38 23.65
CA LYS A 104 4.13 4.58 24.83
C LYS A 104 4.13 3.08 24.54
N ARG A 105 3.20 2.62 23.71
CA ARG A 105 3.00 1.19 23.43
C ARG A 105 3.51 0.86 22.03
N LYS A 106 4.34 -0.19 21.91
CA LYS A 106 4.85 -0.64 20.61
C LYS A 106 3.74 -1.31 19.80
N LEU A 107 3.67 -1.02 18.50
CA LEU A 107 2.69 -1.61 17.58
C LEU A 107 3.10 -3.05 17.20
N PHE A 108 4.35 -3.23 16.77
CA PHE A 108 4.94 -4.53 16.39
C PHE A 108 6.44 -4.53 16.71
N GLU A 109 6.79 -4.84 17.96
CA GLU A 109 8.15 -4.73 18.47
C GLU A 109 9.16 -5.61 17.71
N SER A 110 8.74 -6.84 17.38
CA SER A 110 9.60 -7.82 16.70
C SER A 110 9.97 -7.46 15.26
N VAL A 111 9.20 -6.59 14.60
CA VAL A 111 9.36 -6.23 13.19
C VAL A 111 9.83 -4.80 13.05
N SER A 112 9.14 -3.86 13.70
CA SER A 112 9.42 -2.43 13.66
C SER A 112 9.32 -1.81 15.07
N PRO A 113 10.42 -1.82 15.87
CA PRO A 113 10.40 -1.38 17.27
C PRO A 113 10.16 0.13 17.43
N LYS A 114 10.22 0.91 16.35
CA LYS A 114 9.98 2.35 16.38
C LYS A 114 8.50 2.72 16.22
N LYS A 115 7.67 1.85 15.61
CA LYS A 115 6.24 2.10 15.44
C LYS A 115 5.48 1.91 16.75
N THR A 116 4.57 2.85 17.06
CA THR A 116 3.75 2.87 18.28
C THR A 116 2.26 2.86 17.94
N ILE A 117 1.44 2.39 18.86
CA ILE A 117 -0.03 2.37 18.71
C ILE A 117 -0.58 3.79 18.66
N GLU A 118 -0.06 4.68 19.53
CA GLU A 118 -0.45 6.09 19.57
C GLU A 118 -0.08 6.78 18.25
N GLY A 119 1.11 6.46 17.70
CA GLY A 119 1.52 6.93 16.38
C GLY A 119 0.57 6.47 15.27
N PHE A 120 0.18 5.20 15.27
CA PHE A 120 -0.77 4.66 14.29
C PHE A 120 -2.10 5.44 14.31
N PHE A 121 -2.70 5.63 15.49
CA PHE A 121 -3.95 6.39 15.61
C PHE A 121 -3.76 7.87 15.24
N GLY A 122 -2.60 8.46 15.56
CA GLY A 122 -2.24 9.81 15.12
C GLY A 122 -2.20 9.91 13.60
N GLY A 123 -1.54 8.97 12.92
CA GLY A 123 -1.51 8.90 11.46
C GLY A 123 -2.90 8.83 10.84
N VAL A 124 -3.75 7.91 11.34
CA VAL A 124 -5.16 7.78 10.88
C VAL A 124 -5.92 9.09 11.05
N LEU A 125 -5.83 9.73 12.21
CA LEU A 125 -6.54 10.98 12.49
C LEU A 125 -6.14 12.10 11.52
N PHE A 126 -4.83 12.31 11.34
CA PHE A 126 -4.34 13.36 10.44
C PHE A 126 -4.58 13.03 8.96
N SER A 127 -4.59 11.76 8.57
CA SER A 127 -4.99 11.34 7.23
C SER A 127 -6.48 11.64 6.96
N LEU A 128 -7.36 11.46 7.94
CA LEU A 128 -8.78 11.86 7.84
C LEU A 128 -8.94 13.37 7.72
N ILE A 129 -8.16 14.16 8.46
CA ILE A 129 -8.13 15.62 8.32
C ILE A 129 -7.66 16.02 6.92
N ALA A 130 -6.62 15.35 6.41
CA ALA A 130 -6.14 15.59 5.05
C ALA A 130 -7.20 15.22 4.00
N ALA A 131 -7.95 14.14 4.17
CA ALA A 131 -9.06 13.77 3.30
C ALA A 131 -10.15 14.85 3.28
N PHE A 132 -10.48 15.43 4.43
CA PHE A 132 -11.41 16.55 4.52
C PHE A 132 -10.89 17.79 3.78
N ILE A 133 -9.62 18.13 3.94
CA ILE A 133 -9.01 19.26 3.22
C ILE A 133 -8.99 18.98 1.70
N LEU A 134 -8.61 17.77 1.28
CA LEU A 134 -8.59 17.39 -0.12
C LEU A 134 -9.96 17.41 -0.79
N SER A 135 -11.05 17.26 -0.04
CA SER A 135 -12.41 17.34 -0.59
C SER A 135 -12.76 18.71 -1.18
N TYR A 136 -12.04 19.76 -0.81
CA TYR A 136 -12.20 21.10 -1.41
C TYR A 136 -11.44 21.27 -2.73
N PHE A 137 -10.51 20.36 -3.05
CA PHE A 137 -9.65 20.43 -4.24
C PHE A 137 -9.87 19.28 -5.22
N CYS A 138 -10.64 18.26 -4.82
CA CYS A 138 -10.86 17.06 -5.61
C CYS A 138 -12.33 16.97 -6.04
N ASP A 139 -12.63 17.36 -7.28
CA ASP A 139 -14.00 17.33 -7.81
C ASP A 139 -14.47 15.90 -8.15
N PHE A 140 -13.53 15.00 -8.44
CA PHE A 140 -13.84 13.62 -8.85
C PHE A 140 -14.32 12.73 -7.69
N LEU A 141 -13.79 12.91 -6.47
CA LEU A 141 -14.10 12.07 -5.31
C LEU A 141 -14.93 12.84 -4.27
N SER A 142 -16.09 12.30 -3.90
CA SER A 142 -16.88 12.84 -2.79
C SER A 142 -16.13 12.74 -1.46
N LEU A 143 -16.50 13.58 -0.48
CA LEU A 143 -15.92 13.53 0.87
C LEU A 143 -16.02 12.12 1.48
N THR A 144 -17.14 11.43 1.29
CA THR A 144 -17.32 10.07 1.80
C THR A 144 -16.29 9.12 1.21
N ASN A 145 -16.05 9.21 -0.12
CA ASN A 145 -15.07 8.37 -0.79
C ASN A 145 -13.65 8.68 -0.33
N LEU A 146 -13.31 9.95 -0.13
CA LEU A 146 -12.01 10.37 0.40
C LEU A 146 -11.77 9.85 1.82
N ILE A 147 -12.80 9.86 2.68
CA ILE A 147 -12.71 9.29 4.04
C ILE A 147 -12.45 7.78 3.97
N VAL A 148 -13.17 7.05 3.12
CA VAL A 148 -12.96 5.60 2.98
C VAL A 148 -11.57 5.30 2.43
N ILE A 149 -11.11 6.01 1.40
CA ILE A 149 -9.76 5.86 0.83
C ILE A 149 -8.70 6.18 1.89
N SER A 150 -8.91 7.22 2.71
CA SER A 150 -8.02 7.59 3.81
C SER A 150 -7.90 6.47 4.85
N LEU A 151 -8.99 5.83 5.24
CA LEU A 151 -8.98 4.70 6.16
C LEU A 151 -8.25 3.49 5.54
N ILE A 152 -8.54 3.16 4.28
CA ILE A 152 -7.84 2.09 3.55
C ILE A 152 -6.34 2.40 3.49
N ALA A 153 -5.95 3.61 3.09
CA ALA A 153 -4.56 4.04 2.97
C ALA A 153 -3.82 3.98 4.30
N SER A 154 -4.41 4.47 5.39
CA SER A 154 -3.80 4.52 6.71
C SER A 154 -3.63 3.13 7.32
N ILE A 155 -4.68 2.32 7.32
CA ILE A 155 -4.66 0.99 7.96
C ILE A 155 -3.80 0.02 7.14
N LEU A 156 -4.10 -0.11 5.86
CA LEU A 156 -3.41 -1.06 4.99
C LEU A 156 -2.02 -0.58 4.57
N GLY A 157 -1.78 0.74 4.46
CA GLY A 157 -0.46 1.30 4.24
C GLY A 157 0.48 0.97 5.39
N THR A 158 0.04 1.17 6.64
CA THR A 158 0.80 0.77 7.82
C THR A 158 1.07 -0.75 7.84
N ALA A 159 0.09 -1.56 7.42
CA ALA A 159 0.26 -3.01 7.32
C ALA A 159 1.28 -3.40 6.23
N GLY A 160 1.28 -2.72 5.07
CA GLY A 160 2.23 -2.92 3.98
C GLY A 160 3.68 -2.69 4.40
N ASP A 161 3.96 -1.54 5.05
CA ASP A 161 5.28 -1.24 5.60
C ASP A 161 5.71 -2.28 6.66
N LEU A 162 4.79 -2.76 7.52
CA LEU A 162 5.11 -3.83 8.47
C LEU A 162 5.42 -5.16 7.76
N VAL A 163 4.71 -5.51 6.69
CA VAL A 163 4.97 -6.71 5.89
C VAL A 163 6.37 -6.63 5.25
N GLU A 164 6.68 -5.50 4.61
CA GLU A 164 8.00 -5.28 4.01
C GLU A 164 9.11 -5.27 5.06
N SER A 165 8.90 -4.59 6.17
CA SER A 165 9.82 -4.59 7.30
C SER A 165 10.09 -6.01 7.82
N LYS A 166 9.07 -6.89 7.88
CA LYS A 166 9.25 -8.30 8.25
C LYS A 166 10.15 -9.04 7.26
N PHE A 167 9.97 -8.83 5.94
CA PHE A 167 10.83 -9.45 4.93
C PHE A 167 12.28 -8.98 5.05
N LYS A 168 12.51 -7.69 5.29
CA LYS A 168 13.87 -7.15 5.52
C LYS A 168 14.53 -7.79 6.73
N ARG A 169 13.82 -7.96 7.85
CA ARG A 169 14.37 -8.67 9.03
C ARG A 169 14.68 -10.12 8.76
N GLN A 170 13.85 -10.82 7.97
CA GLN A 170 14.10 -12.22 7.59
C GLN A 170 15.32 -12.37 6.68
N ALA A 171 15.60 -11.37 5.86
CA ALA A 171 16.78 -11.30 5.00
C ALA A 171 18.04 -10.77 5.74
N ASN A 172 17.94 -10.47 7.04
CA ASN A 172 18.99 -9.83 7.85
C ASN A 172 19.46 -8.49 7.26
N THR A 173 18.56 -7.78 6.58
CA THR A 173 18.83 -6.45 6.03
C THR A 173 17.93 -5.41 6.69
N LYS A 174 18.27 -4.15 6.53
CA LYS A 174 17.45 -3.03 6.98
C LYS A 174 16.74 -2.36 5.80
N ASP A 175 17.43 -2.25 4.69
CA ASP A 175 16.98 -1.54 3.50
C ASP A 175 16.84 -2.54 2.34
N SER A 176 15.89 -2.32 1.43
CA SER A 176 15.63 -3.20 0.28
C SER A 176 16.66 -3.04 -0.85
N GLY A 177 17.54 -2.03 -0.76
CA GLY A 177 18.59 -1.74 -1.73
C GLY A 177 19.36 -0.47 -1.40
N THR A 178 20.32 -0.11 -2.25
CA THR A 178 21.20 1.06 -2.09
C THR A 178 21.11 2.04 -3.26
N ILE A 179 20.03 1.96 -4.06
CA ILE A 179 19.86 2.76 -5.28
C ILE A 179 19.74 4.25 -4.95
N MET A 180 19.11 4.58 -3.82
CA MET A 180 19.01 5.98 -3.35
C MET A 180 19.97 6.20 -2.17
N PRO A 181 21.10 6.92 -2.36
CA PRO A 181 22.03 7.19 -1.28
C PRO A 181 21.35 7.84 -0.08
N GLY A 182 21.49 7.25 1.12
CA GLY A 182 20.84 7.71 2.35
C GLY A 182 19.34 7.44 2.51
N HIS A 183 18.67 6.88 1.48
CA HIS A 183 17.22 6.67 1.48
C HIS A 183 16.78 5.22 1.25
N GLY A 184 17.70 4.28 1.04
CA GLY A 184 17.38 2.86 0.82
C GLY A 184 17.02 2.51 -0.62
N GLY A 185 16.21 1.48 -0.81
CA GLY A 185 15.74 1.02 -2.11
C GLY A 185 14.44 1.68 -2.55
N ILE A 186 14.10 1.50 -3.82
CA ILE A 186 12.83 1.97 -4.40
C ILE A 186 11.63 1.30 -3.69
N LEU A 187 11.75 0.02 -3.35
CA LEU A 187 10.69 -0.72 -2.69
C LEU A 187 10.36 -0.15 -1.31
N ASP A 188 11.37 0.34 -0.56
CA ASP A 188 11.21 1.00 0.74
C ASP A 188 10.33 2.28 0.67
N ARG A 189 10.06 2.80 -0.52
CA ARG A 189 9.25 4.00 -0.77
C ARG A 189 7.86 3.69 -1.31
N LEU A 190 7.67 2.50 -1.82
CA LEU A 190 6.44 2.08 -2.48
C LEU A 190 5.71 0.99 -1.70
N ASP A 191 6.28 0.50 -0.60
CA ASP A 191 5.76 -0.61 0.21
C ASP A 191 4.29 -0.41 0.63
N SER A 192 3.99 0.73 1.25
CA SER A 192 2.64 1.12 1.64
C SER A 192 1.74 1.28 0.42
N LEU A 193 2.22 1.97 -0.62
CA LEU A 193 1.45 2.26 -1.83
C LEU A 193 1.10 0.97 -2.59
N LEU A 194 2.05 0.06 -2.75
CA LEU A 194 1.83 -1.22 -3.41
C LEU A 194 0.84 -2.10 -2.66
N PHE A 195 0.92 -2.11 -1.32
CA PHE A 195 -0.02 -2.89 -0.52
C PHE A 195 -1.45 -2.35 -0.63
N VAL A 196 -1.61 -1.04 -0.68
CA VAL A 196 -2.91 -0.34 -0.70
C VAL A 196 -3.55 -0.37 -2.09
N ALA A 197 -2.77 -0.31 -3.16
CA ALA A 197 -3.25 -0.14 -4.53
C ALA A 197 -4.38 -1.11 -4.96
N PRO A 198 -4.32 -2.43 -4.76
CA PRO A 198 -5.39 -3.34 -5.17
C PRO A 198 -6.68 -3.13 -4.37
N PHE A 199 -6.60 -2.69 -3.12
CA PHE A 199 -7.78 -2.42 -2.28
C PHE A 199 -8.48 -1.12 -2.70
N VAL A 200 -7.70 -0.06 -2.98
CA VAL A 200 -8.26 1.20 -3.48
C VAL A 200 -8.80 1.02 -4.90
N TYR A 201 -8.13 0.20 -5.73
CA TYR A 201 -8.66 -0.17 -7.04
C TYR A 201 -10.02 -0.88 -6.93
N LEU A 202 -10.13 -1.87 -6.04
CA LEU A 202 -11.39 -2.54 -5.75
C LEU A 202 -12.48 -1.53 -5.35
N TYR A 203 -12.14 -0.61 -4.46
CA TYR A 203 -13.09 0.38 -3.96
C TYR A 203 -13.57 1.31 -5.08
N ILE A 204 -12.65 1.91 -5.85
CA ILE A 204 -12.98 2.91 -6.86
C ILE A 204 -13.70 2.29 -8.07
N HIS A 205 -13.32 1.08 -8.51
CA HIS A 205 -13.83 0.51 -9.77
C HIS A 205 -15.04 -0.40 -9.59
N TYR A 206 -15.36 -0.81 -8.37
CA TYR A 206 -16.46 -1.77 -8.12
C TYR A 206 -17.42 -1.36 -7.00
N LEU A 207 -17.07 -0.38 -6.15
CA LEU A 207 -17.90 0.01 -5.02
C LEU A 207 -18.37 1.48 -5.08
N ILE A 208 -17.78 2.31 -5.97
CA ILE A 208 -18.26 3.64 -6.33
C ILE A 208 -18.85 3.57 -7.75
#